data_3cb2c12d34395b86f7f61660254011b4
#
_entry.id   3cb2c12d34395b86f7f61660254011b4
#
_cell.length_a   1.000
_cell.length_b   1.000
_cell.length_c   1.000
_cell.angle_alpha   90.00
_cell.angle_beta   90.00
_cell.angle_gamma   90.00
#
_symmetry.space_group_name_H-M   'P 1'
#
loop_
_entity.id
_entity.type
_entity.pdbx_description
1 polymer ?
#
loop_
_entity_poly.entity_id
_entity_poly.type
_entity_poly.pdbx_seq_one_letter_code
_entity_poly.pdbx_strand_id
1 'polypeptide(L)'
;MDVEKLINGVVARFIGTKHERDVKAIQPMVAAINELEPEMKKLPDAEITARTPVLRAEVQARLQGLERDDPGYKRKLQEAVEPSLISAFALVREAGRRTLGMRHFDVQLIGGIVLHQGKIAEMKTGEGKTLVATLPAYLNALTGQGVHIVTVNDYLARRDAEWMGPIYKMLGLTVGVIVHDLDDVQRRAAYAADITFGTNNEFGFDYLRDNMKYDLKAVSYTHLRAHE
;
A
#
# COMPACT_ATOMS: atom_id res chain seq x y z
N MET A 1 36.06 -19.84 -19.37
CA MET A 1 34.63 -19.89 -19.69
C MET A 1 33.92 -20.29 -18.40
N ASP A 2 33.09 -19.40 -17.88
CA ASP A 2 32.55 -19.50 -16.51
C ASP A 2 31.50 -20.62 -16.45
N VAL A 3 31.85 -21.75 -15.87
CA VAL A 3 31.02 -22.97 -15.78
C VAL A 3 29.70 -22.66 -15.05
N GLU A 4 29.72 -21.74 -14.07
CA GLU A 4 28.54 -21.27 -13.36
C GLU A 4 27.54 -20.53 -14.29
N LYS A 5 28.04 -19.70 -15.21
CA LYS A 5 27.19 -19.03 -16.21
C LYS A 5 26.56 -20.01 -17.20
N LEU A 6 27.29 -21.08 -17.54
CA LEU A 6 26.78 -22.09 -18.45
C LEU A 6 25.71 -22.96 -17.78
N ILE A 7 25.93 -23.36 -16.53
CA ILE A 7 24.97 -24.13 -15.74
C ILE A 7 23.72 -23.28 -15.46
N ASN A 8 23.88 -22.03 -15.05
CA ASN A 8 22.76 -21.12 -14.83
C ASN A 8 21.98 -20.84 -16.12
N GLY A 9 22.62 -20.75 -17.27
CA GLY A 9 21.97 -20.61 -18.57
C GLY A 9 21.16 -21.83 -19.00
N VAL A 10 21.67 -23.05 -18.74
CA VAL A 10 20.98 -24.30 -19.04
C VAL A 10 19.81 -24.51 -18.07
N VAL A 11 20.01 -24.28 -16.77
CA VAL A 11 18.96 -24.40 -15.75
C VAL A 11 17.84 -23.37 -16.01
N ALA A 12 18.18 -22.12 -16.36
CA ALA A 12 17.19 -21.10 -16.70
C ALA A 12 16.35 -21.45 -17.92
N ARG A 13 16.90 -22.24 -18.87
CA ARG A 13 16.19 -22.66 -20.08
C ARG A 13 15.14 -23.76 -19.82
N PHE A 14 15.34 -24.58 -18.77
CA PHE A 14 14.41 -25.67 -18.41
C PHE A 14 13.46 -25.30 -17.26
N ILE A 15 13.90 -24.43 -16.32
CA ILE A 15 13.17 -24.14 -15.10
C ILE A 15 12.64 -22.70 -15.10
N GLY A 16 13.01 -21.88 -16.10
CA GLY A 16 12.74 -20.46 -16.18
C GLY A 16 13.65 -19.63 -15.24
N THR A 17 13.66 -18.33 -15.47
CA THR A 17 14.37 -17.36 -14.59
C THR A 17 13.69 -17.28 -13.21
N LYS A 18 14.40 -16.78 -12.21
CA LYS A 18 13.81 -16.50 -10.88
C LYS A 18 12.57 -15.60 -11.01
N HIS A 19 12.64 -14.56 -11.84
CA HIS A 19 11.53 -13.62 -12.07
C HIS A 19 10.31 -14.31 -12.68
N GLU A 20 10.50 -15.18 -13.68
CA GLU A 20 9.41 -15.93 -14.28
C GLU A 20 8.72 -16.85 -13.27
N ARG A 21 9.47 -17.49 -12.39
CA ARG A 21 8.92 -18.32 -11.32
C ARG A 21 8.16 -17.50 -10.29
N ASP A 22 8.70 -16.34 -9.87
CA ASP A 22 8.05 -15.43 -8.95
C ASP A 22 6.72 -14.91 -9.53
N VAL A 23 6.72 -14.50 -10.81
CA VAL A 23 5.50 -14.08 -11.52
C VAL A 23 4.50 -15.24 -11.63
N LYS A 24 4.97 -16.44 -11.97
CA LYS A 24 4.10 -17.64 -12.06
C LYS A 24 3.46 -17.99 -10.71
N ALA A 25 4.17 -17.82 -9.61
CA ALA A 25 3.64 -18.03 -8.27
C ALA A 25 2.54 -17.02 -7.88
N ILE A 26 2.54 -15.82 -8.47
CA ILE A 26 1.55 -14.77 -8.23
C ILE A 26 0.28 -14.96 -9.09
N GLN A 27 0.37 -15.62 -10.23
CA GLN A 27 -0.76 -15.79 -11.17
C GLN A 27 -2.06 -16.33 -10.53
N PRO A 28 -2.05 -17.31 -9.61
CA PRO A 28 -3.27 -17.75 -8.94
C PRO A 28 -3.98 -16.65 -8.16
N MET A 29 -3.22 -15.73 -7.53
CA MET A 29 -3.80 -14.58 -6.81
C MET A 29 -4.46 -13.60 -7.79
N VAL A 30 -3.82 -13.34 -8.92
CA VAL A 30 -4.39 -12.49 -9.99
C VAL A 30 -5.67 -13.11 -10.54
N ALA A 31 -5.68 -14.42 -10.77
CA ALA A 31 -6.88 -15.13 -11.21
C ALA A 31 -8.03 -14.99 -10.19
N ALA A 32 -7.75 -15.21 -8.90
CA ALA A 32 -8.74 -15.03 -7.85
C ALA A 32 -9.28 -13.61 -7.74
N ILE A 33 -8.43 -12.58 -7.94
CA ILE A 33 -8.86 -11.18 -8.00
C ILE A 33 -9.77 -10.97 -9.23
N ASN A 34 -9.47 -11.58 -10.37
CA ASN A 34 -10.28 -11.51 -11.58
C ASN A 34 -11.65 -12.17 -11.39
N GLU A 35 -11.72 -13.29 -10.67
CA GLU A 35 -12.97 -13.98 -10.36
C GLU A 35 -13.94 -13.15 -9.51
N LEU A 36 -13.43 -12.28 -8.64
CA LEU A 36 -14.24 -11.36 -7.84
C LEU A 36 -14.78 -10.14 -8.63
N GLU A 37 -14.20 -9.81 -9.78
CA GLU A 37 -14.56 -8.59 -10.53
C GLU A 37 -16.04 -8.52 -10.90
N PRO A 38 -16.71 -9.59 -11.39
CA PRO A 38 -18.14 -9.54 -11.72
C PRO A 38 -19.04 -9.28 -10.50
N GLU A 39 -18.65 -9.75 -9.32
CA GLU A 39 -19.36 -9.47 -8.06
C GLU A 39 -19.17 -8.00 -7.68
N MET A 40 -17.94 -7.52 -7.64
CA MET A 40 -17.64 -6.13 -7.28
C MET A 40 -18.37 -5.12 -8.18
N LYS A 41 -18.49 -5.41 -9.47
CA LYS A 41 -19.21 -4.55 -10.43
C LYS A 41 -20.71 -4.39 -10.11
N LYS A 42 -21.33 -5.38 -9.48
CA LYS A 42 -22.78 -5.38 -9.13
C LYS A 42 -23.08 -4.62 -7.85
N LEU A 43 -22.07 -4.45 -6.97
CA LEU A 43 -22.27 -3.78 -5.69
C LEU A 43 -22.55 -2.28 -5.89
N PRO A 44 -23.51 -1.68 -5.19
CA PRO A 44 -23.62 -0.23 -5.13
C PRO A 44 -22.43 0.41 -4.39
N ASP A 45 -22.18 1.71 -4.63
CA ASP A 45 -21.05 2.41 -4.03
C ASP A 45 -21.01 2.35 -2.51
N ALA A 46 -22.18 2.42 -1.87
CA ALA A 46 -22.30 2.31 -0.42
C ALA A 46 -21.82 0.94 0.12
N GLU A 47 -22.05 -0.14 -0.62
CA GLU A 47 -21.57 -1.48 -0.24
C GLU A 47 -20.07 -1.64 -0.48
N ILE A 48 -19.54 -1.04 -1.55
CA ILE A 48 -18.08 -0.99 -1.78
C ILE A 48 -17.39 -0.29 -0.60
N THR A 49 -17.90 0.88 -0.18
CA THR A 49 -17.38 1.61 0.98
C THR A 49 -17.51 0.80 2.28
N ALA A 50 -18.64 0.11 2.47
CA ALA A 50 -18.91 -0.68 3.68
C ALA A 50 -18.03 -1.91 3.83
N ARG A 51 -17.34 -2.37 2.78
CA ARG A 51 -16.39 -3.49 2.87
C ARG A 51 -15.13 -3.14 3.65
N THR A 52 -14.68 -1.89 3.63
CA THR A 52 -13.47 -1.46 4.34
C THR A 52 -13.54 -1.66 5.86
N PRO A 53 -14.59 -1.21 6.57
CA PRO A 53 -14.73 -1.49 8.00
C PRO A 53 -14.72 -2.98 8.33
N VAL A 54 -15.32 -3.82 7.50
CA VAL A 54 -15.34 -5.28 7.68
C VAL A 54 -13.93 -5.86 7.57
N LEU A 55 -13.22 -5.55 6.47
CA LEU A 55 -11.84 -6.01 6.28
C LEU A 55 -10.91 -5.49 7.38
N ARG A 56 -11.11 -4.23 7.81
CA ARG A 56 -10.35 -3.64 8.91
C ARG A 56 -10.58 -4.39 10.23
N ALA A 57 -11.83 -4.72 10.55
CA ALA A 57 -12.16 -5.49 11.74
C ALA A 57 -11.53 -6.89 11.73
N GLU A 58 -11.53 -7.57 10.59
CA GLU A 58 -10.87 -8.87 10.42
C GLU A 58 -9.35 -8.78 10.60
N VAL A 59 -8.70 -7.75 10.06
CA VAL A 59 -7.26 -7.51 10.23
C VAL A 59 -6.95 -7.20 11.69
N GLN A 60 -7.73 -6.33 12.33
CA GLN A 60 -7.57 -5.98 13.74
C GLN A 60 -7.73 -7.19 14.67
N ALA A 61 -8.69 -8.09 14.38
CA ALA A 61 -8.86 -9.32 15.13
C ALA A 61 -7.61 -10.23 15.07
N ARG A 62 -6.93 -10.27 13.90
CA ARG A 62 -5.68 -11.04 13.73
C ARG A 62 -4.48 -10.35 14.39
N LEU A 63 -4.53 -9.03 14.60
CA LEU A 63 -3.50 -8.24 15.28
C LEU A 63 -3.68 -8.19 16.80
N GLN A 64 -4.77 -8.73 17.33
CA GLN A 64 -5.06 -8.68 18.75
C GLN A 64 -3.94 -9.36 19.56
N GLY A 65 -3.41 -8.62 20.55
CA GLY A 65 -2.30 -9.10 21.38
C GLY A 65 -0.91 -8.98 20.75
N LEU A 66 -0.79 -8.36 19.57
CA LEU A 66 0.50 -8.08 18.94
C LEU A 66 1.04 -6.74 19.44
N GLU A 67 2.16 -6.76 20.15
CA GLU A 67 2.85 -5.54 20.61
C GLU A 67 3.95 -5.11 19.63
N ARG A 68 4.22 -3.79 19.56
CA ARG A 68 5.24 -3.24 18.64
C ARG A 68 6.64 -3.77 18.92
N ASP A 69 6.94 -4.07 20.18
CA ASP A 69 8.23 -4.58 20.63
C ASP A 69 8.37 -6.11 20.44
N ASP A 70 7.33 -6.76 19.93
CA ASP A 70 7.37 -8.20 19.68
C ASP A 70 8.44 -8.56 18.64
N PRO A 71 9.24 -9.61 18.88
CA PRO A 71 10.13 -10.15 17.87
C PRO A 71 9.34 -10.56 16.61
N GLY A 72 9.75 -10.00 15.46
CA GLY A 72 9.08 -10.29 14.20
C GLY A 72 7.76 -9.54 13.97
N TYR A 73 7.50 -8.46 14.72
CA TYR A 73 6.32 -7.60 14.59
C TYR A 73 5.94 -7.30 13.14
N LYS A 74 6.91 -6.83 12.33
CA LYS A 74 6.67 -6.51 10.91
C LYS A 74 6.17 -7.71 10.10
N ARG A 75 6.71 -8.91 10.38
CA ARG A 75 6.27 -10.14 9.70
C ARG A 75 4.85 -10.51 10.12
N LYS A 76 4.54 -10.48 11.40
CA LYS A 76 3.19 -10.77 11.92
C LYS A 76 2.17 -9.77 11.38
N LEU A 77 2.54 -8.50 11.24
CA LEU A 77 1.70 -7.48 10.62
C LEU A 77 1.38 -7.82 9.15
N GLN A 78 2.38 -8.23 8.39
CA GLN A 78 2.20 -8.66 7.00
C GLN A 78 1.33 -9.93 6.92
N GLU A 79 1.59 -10.93 7.75
CA GLU A 79 0.79 -12.17 7.84
C GLU A 79 -0.68 -11.88 8.19
N ALA A 80 -0.96 -10.85 8.99
CA ALA A 80 -2.34 -10.48 9.36
C ALA A 80 -3.15 -9.88 8.20
N VAL A 81 -2.52 -9.16 7.28
CA VAL A 81 -3.21 -8.55 6.14
C VAL A 81 -3.27 -9.47 4.90
N GLU A 82 -2.39 -10.46 4.79
CA GLU A 82 -2.29 -11.37 3.64
C GLU A 82 -3.63 -12.03 3.26
N PRO A 83 -4.45 -12.58 4.20
CA PRO A 83 -5.74 -13.17 3.85
C PRO A 83 -6.74 -12.19 3.22
N SER A 84 -6.56 -10.89 3.44
CA SER A 84 -7.43 -9.84 2.90
C SER A 84 -6.98 -9.33 1.51
N LEU A 85 -5.80 -9.75 1.01
CA LEU A 85 -5.18 -9.22 -0.21
C LEU A 85 -6.09 -9.31 -1.43
N ILE A 86 -6.67 -10.47 -1.69
CA ILE A 86 -7.49 -10.72 -2.89
C ILE A 86 -8.71 -9.79 -2.89
N SER A 87 -9.46 -9.75 -1.78
CA SER A 87 -10.62 -8.89 -1.63
C SER A 87 -10.27 -7.41 -1.67
N ALA A 88 -9.18 -7.01 -1.01
CA ALA A 88 -8.68 -5.64 -1.00
C ALA A 88 -8.31 -5.15 -2.40
N PHE A 89 -7.57 -5.96 -3.16
CA PHE A 89 -7.16 -5.61 -4.52
C PHE A 89 -8.34 -5.55 -5.49
N ALA A 90 -9.33 -6.45 -5.34
CA ALA A 90 -10.57 -6.40 -6.11
C ALA A 90 -11.36 -5.11 -5.84
N LEU A 91 -11.46 -4.69 -4.58
CA LEU A 91 -12.11 -3.44 -4.17
C LEU A 91 -11.40 -2.20 -4.74
N VAL A 92 -10.07 -2.14 -4.61
CA VAL A 92 -9.27 -1.01 -5.16
C VAL A 92 -9.41 -0.93 -6.67
N ARG A 93 -9.37 -2.07 -7.37
CA ARG A 93 -9.54 -2.12 -8.83
C ARG A 93 -10.89 -1.57 -9.25
N GLU A 94 -11.97 -1.96 -8.55
CA GLU A 94 -13.32 -1.49 -8.85
C GLU A 94 -13.49 0.00 -8.49
N ALA A 95 -12.95 0.44 -7.34
CA ALA A 95 -12.95 1.85 -6.97
C ALA A 95 -12.20 2.72 -8.00
N GLY A 96 -11.03 2.26 -8.47
CA GLY A 96 -10.27 2.95 -9.53
C GLY A 96 -11.05 3.06 -10.84
N ARG A 97 -11.76 2.00 -11.23
CA ARG A 97 -12.63 2.00 -12.41
C ARG A 97 -13.79 3.01 -12.27
N ARG A 98 -14.42 3.08 -11.08
CA ARG A 98 -15.59 3.97 -10.85
C ARG A 98 -15.19 5.42 -10.73
N THR A 99 -14.11 5.70 -9.99
CA THR A 99 -13.74 7.09 -9.66
C THR A 99 -12.90 7.77 -10.74
N LEU A 100 -11.99 7.03 -11.36
CA LEU A 100 -11.02 7.57 -12.32
C LEU A 100 -11.20 7.02 -13.74
N GLY A 101 -12.09 6.06 -13.96
CA GLY A 101 -12.15 5.31 -15.23
C GLY A 101 -10.93 4.40 -15.45
N MET A 102 -10.11 4.20 -14.44
CA MET A 102 -8.86 3.44 -14.50
C MET A 102 -8.99 2.08 -13.85
N ARG A 103 -9.20 1.04 -14.66
CA ARG A 103 -9.15 -0.35 -14.20
C ARG A 103 -7.71 -0.84 -14.20
N HIS A 104 -7.23 -1.35 -13.08
CA HIS A 104 -5.90 -1.98 -13.03
C HIS A 104 -5.82 -3.18 -13.97
N PHE A 105 -4.76 -3.25 -14.78
CA PHE A 105 -4.43 -4.42 -15.58
C PHE A 105 -3.79 -5.51 -14.72
N ASP A 106 -3.80 -6.75 -15.22
CA ASP A 106 -3.26 -7.89 -14.47
C ASP A 106 -1.76 -7.73 -14.14
N VAL A 107 -0.98 -7.14 -15.06
CA VAL A 107 0.43 -6.80 -14.81
C VAL A 107 0.59 -5.77 -13.69
N GLN A 108 -0.38 -4.88 -13.50
CA GLN A 108 -0.38 -3.90 -12.42
C GLN A 108 -0.78 -4.55 -11.08
N LEU A 109 -1.66 -5.54 -11.10
CA LEU A 109 -1.93 -6.38 -9.91
C LEU A 109 -0.67 -7.13 -9.47
N ILE A 110 0.08 -7.72 -10.40
CA ILE A 110 1.37 -8.34 -10.12
C ILE A 110 2.32 -7.35 -9.46
N GLY A 111 2.46 -6.14 -10.04
CA GLY A 111 3.28 -5.07 -9.46
C GLY A 111 2.87 -4.71 -8.04
N GLY A 112 1.58 -4.60 -7.76
CA GLY A 112 1.04 -4.33 -6.43
C GLY A 112 1.34 -5.44 -5.42
N ILE A 113 1.21 -6.71 -5.82
CA ILE A 113 1.55 -7.88 -4.99
C ILE A 113 3.05 -7.90 -4.68
N VAL A 114 3.90 -7.65 -5.68
CA VAL A 114 5.37 -7.58 -5.51
C VAL A 114 5.75 -6.50 -4.51
N LEU A 115 5.14 -5.30 -4.60
CA LEU A 115 5.35 -4.21 -3.65
C LEU A 115 4.90 -4.61 -2.24
N HIS A 116 3.73 -5.24 -2.11
CA HIS A 116 3.23 -5.72 -0.82
C HIS A 116 4.17 -6.73 -0.17
N GLN A 117 4.82 -7.57 -0.96
CA GLN A 117 5.84 -8.53 -0.50
C GLN A 117 7.17 -7.87 -0.08
N GLY A 118 7.26 -6.54 -0.06
CA GLY A 118 8.49 -5.81 0.28
C GLY A 118 9.59 -5.93 -0.78
N LYS A 119 9.23 -6.26 -2.01
CA LYS A 119 10.14 -6.37 -3.16
C LYS A 119 10.07 -5.13 -4.04
N ILE A 120 11.06 -4.98 -4.92
CA ILE A 120 11.08 -3.91 -5.93
C ILE A 120 10.31 -4.38 -7.16
N ALA A 121 9.27 -3.63 -7.54
CA ALA A 121 8.54 -3.81 -8.80
C ALA A 121 9.11 -2.84 -9.84
N GLU A 122 9.92 -3.36 -10.76
CA GLU A 122 10.41 -2.56 -11.89
C GLU A 122 9.30 -2.39 -12.94
N MET A 123 8.97 -1.15 -13.22
CA MET A 123 7.95 -0.78 -14.22
C MET A 123 8.47 0.37 -15.06
N LYS A 124 8.25 0.30 -16.38
CA LYS A 124 8.64 1.36 -17.31
C LYS A 124 7.84 2.65 -17.08
N THR A 125 8.37 3.75 -17.59
CA THR A 125 7.66 5.04 -17.59
C THR A 125 6.35 4.89 -18.36
N GLY A 126 5.25 5.42 -17.82
CA GLY A 126 3.92 5.33 -18.44
C GLY A 126 3.11 4.08 -18.05
N GLU A 127 3.67 3.08 -17.37
CA GLU A 127 2.95 1.85 -17.00
C GLU A 127 2.03 1.99 -15.78
N GLY A 128 1.85 3.22 -15.26
CA GLY A 128 0.87 3.50 -14.20
C GLY A 128 1.36 3.16 -12.79
N LYS A 129 2.64 3.40 -12.46
CA LYS A 129 3.21 3.14 -11.11
C LYS A 129 2.39 3.78 -9.98
N THR A 130 1.89 5.01 -10.18
CA THR A 130 1.08 5.72 -9.19
C THR A 130 -0.24 4.98 -8.90
N LEU A 131 -0.86 4.43 -9.95
CA LEU A 131 -2.08 3.63 -9.82
C LEU A 131 -1.78 2.28 -9.12
N VAL A 132 -0.67 1.63 -9.47
CA VAL A 132 -0.23 0.37 -8.84
C VAL A 132 -0.03 0.53 -7.33
N ALA A 133 0.56 1.65 -6.90
CA ALA A 133 0.80 1.93 -5.49
C ALA A 133 -0.50 1.97 -4.65
N THR A 134 -1.65 2.23 -5.26
CA THR A 134 -2.94 2.25 -4.54
C THR A 134 -3.33 0.89 -3.96
N LEU A 135 -2.92 -0.20 -4.60
CA LEU A 135 -3.22 -1.57 -4.19
C LEU A 135 -2.61 -1.92 -2.82
N PRO A 136 -1.28 -1.92 -2.68
CA PRO A 136 -0.65 -2.22 -1.39
C PRO A 136 -0.91 -1.12 -0.35
N ALA A 137 -1.08 0.14 -0.76
CA ALA A 137 -1.39 1.22 0.17
C ALA A 137 -2.74 0.99 0.86
N TYR A 138 -3.79 0.65 0.13
CA TYR A 138 -5.09 0.31 0.71
C TYR A 138 -4.99 -0.90 1.64
N LEU A 139 -4.38 -2.00 1.18
CA LEU A 139 -4.25 -3.22 1.97
C LEU A 139 -3.55 -2.96 3.31
N ASN A 140 -2.43 -2.24 3.29
CA ASN A 140 -1.69 -1.94 4.51
C ASN A 140 -2.42 -0.92 5.41
N ALA A 141 -3.23 -0.01 4.85
CA ALA A 141 -4.05 0.92 5.63
C ALA A 141 -5.14 0.23 6.47
N LEU A 142 -5.51 -1.02 6.14
CA LEU A 142 -6.43 -1.82 6.97
C LEU A 142 -5.87 -2.11 8.36
N THR A 143 -4.56 -2.07 8.55
CA THR A 143 -3.91 -2.21 9.87
C THR A 143 -4.22 -1.05 10.82
N GLY A 144 -4.73 0.08 10.32
CA GLY A 144 -4.95 1.28 11.12
C GLY A 144 -3.67 2.04 11.51
N GLN A 145 -2.49 1.60 11.08
CA GLN A 145 -1.21 2.21 11.49
C GLN A 145 -0.74 3.36 10.58
N GLY A 146 -1.53 3.72 9.58
CA GLY A 146 -1.14 4.69 8.56
C GLY A 146 -0.18 4.10 7.53
N VAL A 147 -0.23 4.66 6.32
CA VAL A 147 0.65 4.27 5.21
C VAL A 147 1.28 5.52 4.62
N HIS A 148 2.58 5.51 4.42
CA HIS A 148 3.29 6.61 3.78
C HIS A 148 3.61 6.25 2.33
N ILE A 149 3.23 7.14 1.40
CA ILE A 149 3.59 7.05 -0.02
C ILE A 149 4.65 8.12 -0.28
N VAL A 150 5.88 7.66 -0.53
CA VAL A 150 7.02 8.55 -0.72
C VAL A 150 7.14 8.95 -2.18
N THR A 151 7.22 10.25 -2.44
CA THR A 151 7.40 10.84 -3.76
C THR A 151 8.72 11.60 -3.84
N VAL A 152 9.14 11.95 -5.05
CA VAL A 152 10.43 12.62 -5.30
C VAL A 152 10.41 14.08 -4.85
N ASN A 153 9.24 14.76 -4.96
CA ASN A 153 9.10 16.17 -4.62
C ASN A 153 7.66 16.50 -4.19
N ASP A 154 7.47 17.68 -3.62
CA ASP A 154 6.19 18.18 -3.10
C ASP A 154 5.10 18.29 -4.17
N TYR A 155 5.48 18.67 -5.41
CA TYR A 155 4.55 18.73 -6.52
C TYR A 155 3.94 17.36 -6.78
N LEU A 156 4.75 16.32 -6.85
CA LEU A 156 4.27 14.95 -7.05
C LEU A 156 3.46 14.45 -5.86
N ALA A 157 3.84 14.80 -4.64
CA ALA A 157 3.08 14.43 -3.44
C ALA A 157 1.64 15.00 -3.51
N ARG A 158 1.49 16.28 -3.85
CA ARG A 158 0.17 16.91 -4.01
C ARG A 158 -0.60 16.31 -5.19
N ARG A 159 0.04 16.25 -6.37
CA ARG A 159 -0.58 15.73 -7.59
C ARG A 159 -1.09 14.29 -7.42
N ASP A 160 -0.25 13.41 -6.87
CA ASP A 160 -0.59 11.99 -6.74
C ASP A 160 -1.66 11.78 -5.65
N ALA A 161 -1.64 12.56 -4.57
CA ALA A 161 -2.68 12.56 -3.55
C ALA A 161 -4.03 13.05 -4.10
N GLU A 162 -4.03 14.11 -4.89
CA GLU A 162 -5.24 14.64 -5.54
C GLU A 162 -5.78 13.64 -6.58
N TRP A 163 -4.91 13.06 -7.38
CA TRP A 163 -5.30 12.15 -8.46
C TRP A 163 -5.79 10.80 -7.95
N MET A 164 -5.07 10.16 -7.02
CA MET A 164 -5.43 8.85 -6.47
C MET A 164 -6.39 8.95 -5.27
N GLY A 165 -6.51 10.11 -4.66
CA GLY A 165 -7.38 10.38 -3.50
C GLY A 165 -8.83 9.92 -3.67
N PRO A 166 -9.47 10.11 -4.83
CA PRO A 166 -10.83 9.62 -5.05
C PRO A 166 -11.00 8.12 -4.84
N ILE A 167 -10.01 7.28 -5.17
CA ILE A 167 -10.02 5.84 -4.93
C ILE A 167 -10.11 5.56 -3.42
N TYR A 168 -9.22 6.16 -2.64
CA TYR A 168 -9.16 5.96 -1.19
C TYR A 168 -10.41 6.48 -0.49
N LYS A 169 -10.91 7.66 -0.89
CA LYS A 169 -12.13 8.27 -0.35
C LYS A 169 -13.36 7.42 -0.62
N MET A 170 -13.49 6.85 -1.82
CA MET A 170 -14.56 5.92 -2.15
C MET A 170 -14.53 4.67 -1.26
N LEU A 171 -13.33 4.23 -0.90
CA LEU A 171 -13.11 3.11 0.02
C LEU A 171 -13.20 3.51 1.50
N GLY A 172 -13.58 4.74 1.81
CA GLY A 172 -13.76 5.22 3.18
C GLY A 172 -12.47 5.54 3.93
N LEU A 173 -11.34 5.72 3.22
CA LEU A 173 -10.05 6.10 3.80
C LEU A 173 -9.80 7.60 3.67
N THR A 174 -9.05 8.14 4.63
CA THR A 174 -8.57 9.52 4.66
C THR A 174 -7.21 9.64 3.99
N VAL A 175 -6.95 10.81 3.36
CA VAL A 175 -5.69 11.10 2.67
C VAL A 175 -5.12 12.40 3.18
N GLY A 176 -3.86 12.37 3.59
CA GLY A 176 -3.05 13.52 3.99
C GLY A 176 -1.88 13.75 3.03
N VAL A 177 -1.34 14.97 3.05
CA VAL A 177 -0.16 15.34 2.26
C VAL A 177 0.79 16.12 3.15
N ILE A 178 2.05 15.71 3.21
CA ILE A 178 3.14 16.42 3.88
C ILE A 178 4.01 17.09 2.83
N VAL A 179 4.14 18.39 2.96
CA VAL A 179 4.94 19.26 2.10
C VAL A 179 5.64 20.33 2.93
N HIS A 180 6.54 21.10 2.33
CA HIS A 180 7.47 21.95 3.06
C HIS A 180 6.80 22.98 4.01
N ASP A 181 5.82 23.72 3.56
CA ASP A 181 5.28 24.89 4.29
C ASP A 181 4.16 24.58 5.29
N LEU A 182 4.02 23.34 5.78
CA LEU A 182 3.01 22.98 6.75
C LEU A 182 3.45 23.33 8.18
N ASP A 183 2.53 23.89 8.97
CA ASP A 183 2.70 24.05 10.41
C ASP A 183 2.52 22.71 11.16
N ASP A 184 2.84 22.68 12.47
CA ASP A 184 2.77 21.47 13.31
C ASP A 184 1.33 20.91 13.42
N VAL A 185 0.30 21.76 13.36
CA VAL A 185 -1.10 21.32 13.43
C VAL A 185 -1.50 20.63 12.12
N GLN A 186 -1.13 21.23 11.00
CA GLN A 186 -1.38 20.69 9.67
C GLN A 186 -0.63 19.36 9.46
N ARG A 187 0.63 19.27 9.90
CA ARG A 187 1.42 18.04 9.85
C ARG A 187 0.77 16.92 10.65
N ARG A 188 0.37 17.18 11.88
CA ARG A 188 -0.33 16.20 12.71
C ARG A 188 -1.63 15.72 12.06
N ALA A 189 -2.42 16.62 11.52
CA ALA A 189 -3.65 16.26 10.82
C ALA A 189 -3.37 15.39 9.58
N ALA A 190 -2.30 15.69 8.82
CA ALA A 190 -1.91 14.90 7.66
C ALA A 190 -1.40 13.49 8.04
N TYR A 191 -0.63 13.37 9.13
CA TYR A 191 -0.17 12.07 9.64
C TYR A 191 -1.28 11.24 10.28
N ALA A 192 -2.33 11.87 10.79
CA ALA A 192 -3.50 11.17 11.31
C ALA A 192 -4.36 10.50 10.21
N ALA A 193 -4.12 10.83 8.94
CA ALA A 193 -4.79 10.20 7.80
C ALA A 193 -4.37 8.73 7.63
N ASP A 194 -5.24 7.92 7.00
CA ASP A 194 -4.94 6.52 6.70
C ASP A 194 -3.79 6.38 5.72
N ILE A 195 -3.70 7.31 4.77
CA ILE A 195 -2.66 7.35 3.74
C ILE A 195 -2.09 8.76 3.67
N THR A 196 -0.77 8.89 3.80
CA THR A 196 -0.07 10.16 3.78
C THR A 196 0.97 10.19 2.66
N PHE A 197 0.81 11.13 1.74
CA PHE A 197 1.79 11.40 0.69
C PHE A 197 2.82 12.41 1.16
N GLY A 198 4.07 12.25 0.78
CA GLY A 198 5.12 13.22 1.09
C GLY A 198 6.44 12.85 0.46
N THR A 199 7.46 13.67 0.69
CA THR A 199 8.82 13.37 0.23
C THR A 199 9.62 12.68 1.32
N ASN A 200 10.66 11.93 0.93
CA ASN A 200 11.58 11.31 1.88
C ASN A 200 12.22 12.34 2.81
N ASN A 201 12.52 13.55 2.32
CA ASN A 201 13.11 14.61 3.11
C ASN A 201 12.15 15.09 4.21
N GLU A 202 10.89 15.37 3.85
CA GLU A 202 9.89 15.82 4.84
C GLU A 202 9.65 14.76 5.91
N PHE A 203 9.46 13.48 5.53
CA PHE A 203 9.31 12.39 6.48
C PHE A 203 10.55 12.23 7.37
N GLY A 204 11.75 12.32 6.79
CA GLY A 204 13.00 12.22 7.53
C GLY A 204 13.21 13.38 8.53
N PHE A 205 12.91 14.61 8.12
CA PHE A 205 13.01 15.78 9.01
C PHE A 205 11.94 15.76 10.09
N ASP A 206 10.72 15.31 9.80
CA ASP A 206 9.67 15.19 10.81
C ASP A 206 10.03 14.12 11.84
N TYR A 207 10.57 12.98 11.42
CA TYR A 207 11.10 11.95 12.34
C TYR A 207 12.19 12.54 13.26
N LEU A 208 13.14 13.31 12.73
CA LEU A 208 14.19 13.96 13.53
C LEU A 208 13.60 15.01 14.49
N ARG A 209 12.65 15.81 14.03
CA ARG A 209 11.95 16.82 14.86
C ARG A 209 11.22 16.17 16.03
N ASP A 210 10.53 15.06 15.78
CA ASP A 210 9.84 14.31 16.81
C ASP A 210 10.78 13.77 17.89
N ASN A 211 11.96 13.29 17.51
CA ASN A 211 12.98 12.83 18.46
C ASN A 211 13.59 13.97 19.32
N MET A 212 13.37 15.23 18.96
CA MET A 212 13.78 16.41 19.75
C MET A 212 12.66 16.97 20.64
N LYS A 213 11.43 16.43 20.57
CA LYS A 213 10.31 16.89 21.39
C LYS A 213 10.38 16.32 22.81
N TYR A 214 10.16 17.17 23.81
CA TYR A 214 10.10 16.76 25.22
C TYR A 214 8.73 16.25 25.67
N ASP A 215 7.66 16.57 24.91
CA ASP A 215 6.28 16.17 25.21
C ASP A 215 5.72 15.34 24.06
N LEU A 216 5.21 14.15 24.40
CA LEU A 216 4.57 13.25 23.45
C LEU A 216 3.40 13.89 22.71
N LYS A 217 2.67 14.83 23.33
CA LYS A 217 1.58 15.57 22.69
C LYS A 217 2.07 16.51 21.56
N ALA A 218 3.35 16.84 21.54
CA ALA A 218 3.95 17.67 20.50
C ALA A 218 4.48 16.86 19.30
N VAL A 219 4.47 15.54 19.39
CA VAL A 219 4.97 14.63 18.35
C VAL A 219 3.97 14.49 17.22
N SER A 220 4.46 14.49 15.98
CA SER A 220 3.61 14.49 14.78
C SER A 220 3.65 13.18 14.01
N TYR A 221 4.80 12.54 13.91
CA TYR A 221 5.08 11.44 13.00
C TYR A 221 5.08 10.06 13.68
N THR A 222 5.75 9.95 14.82
CA THR A 222 6.12 8.63 15.38
C THR A 222 5.09 8.04 16.34
N HIS A 223 4.15 8.82 16.88
CA HIS A 223 3.30 8.38 17.98
C HIS A 223 1.80 8.62 17.79
N LEU A 224 1.35 9.21 16.67
CA LEU A 224 -0.06 9.56 16.49
C LEU A 224 -1.04 8.37 16.49
N ARG A 225 -0.54 7.14 16.40
CA ARG A 225 -1.36 5.90 16.50
C ARG A 225 -0.79 4.87 17.48
N ALA A 226 0.04 5.31 18.42
CA ALA A 226 0.62 4.41 19.43
C ALA A 226 -0.23 4.31 20.71
N HIS A 227 -1.32 5.06 20.84
CA HIS A 227 -2.07 5.23 22.08
C HIS A 227 -3.60 5.18 21.97
N GLU A 228 -4.15 4.63 20.87
CA GLU A 228 -5.59 4.30 20.83
C GLU A 228 -5.83 2.82 20.73
#